data_cf152835c1c6f84b3fbdb848d270c7f7
#
_entry.id   cf152835c1c6f84b3fbdb848d270c7f7
#
_cell.length_a   1.000
_cell.length_b   1.000
_cell.length_c   1.000
_cell.angle_alpha   90.00
_cell.angle_beta   90.00
_cell.angle_gamma   90.00
#
_symmetry.space_group_name_H-M   'P 1'
#
loop_
_entity.id
_entity.type
_entity.pdbx_description
1 polymer ?
#
loop_
_entity_poly.entity_id
_entity_poly.type
_entity_poly.pdbx_seq_one_letter_code
_entity_poly.pdbx_strand_id
1 'polypeptide(L)'
;QLVSPAILGTIGNCYAEMGQLDKAAGTLLKAADKADSQALSPIYLIQAGQLFEKLGKNSEAVKAYTLVKEKYFNSYQSMDIDKYIERASIK
;
A
#
# COMPACT_ATOMS: atom_id res chain seq x y z
N GLN A 1 -0.01 17.30 15.87
CA GLN A 1 -1.14 17.28 14.96
C GLN A 1 -1.51 15.86 14.57
N LEU A 2 -2.74 15.50 14.80
CA LEU A 2 -3.21 14.15 14.49
C LEU A 2 -3.98 14.13 13.19
N VAL A 3 -3.48 13.35 12.24
CA VAL A 3 -4.17 13.15 10.97
C VAL A 3 -4.62 11.70 10.93
N SER A 4 -5.91 11.48 10.77
CA SER A 4 -6.45 10.13 10.79
C SER A 4 -5.98 9.32 9.59
N PRO A 5 -5.94 7.97 9.71
CA PRO A 5 -5.61 7.14 8.56
C PRO A 5 -6.51 7.40 7.36
N ALA A 6 -7.81 7.61 7.60
CA ALA A 6 -8.74 7.86 6.50
C ALA A 6 -8.39 9.14 5.75
N ILE A 7 -8.02 10.20 6.47
CA ILE A 7 -7.62 11.46 5.84
C ILE A 7 -6.33 11.25 5.05
N LEU A 8 -5.36 10.54 5.62
CA LEU A 8 -4.13 10.23 4.89
C LEU A 8 -4.40 9.42 3.62
N GLY A 9 -5.31 8.45 3.71
CA GLY A 9 -5.70 7.68 2.54
C GLY A 9 -6.30 8.56 1.46
N THR A 10 -7.15 9.50 1.84
CA THR A 10 -7.74 10.45 0.90
C THR A 10 -6.68 11.33 0.26
N ILE A 11 -5.73 11.84 1.06
CA ILE A 11 -4.63 12.66 0.53
C ILE A 11 -3.80 11.85 -0.45
N GLY A 12 -3.49 10.59 -0.12
CA GLY A 12 -2.75 9.73 -1.02
C GLY A 12 -3.46 9.54 -2.35
N ASN A 13 -4.76 9.30 -2.31
CA ASN A 13 -5.53 9.15 -3.53
C ASN A 13 -5.57 10.44 -4.36
N CYS A 14 -5.62 11.59 -3.70
CA CYS A 14 -5.54 12.87 -4.40
C CYS A 14 -4.21 13.04 -5.12
N TYR A 15 -3.10 12.69 -4.46
CA TYR A 15 -1.80 12.74 -5.12
C TYR A 15 -1.77 11.82 -6.35
N ALA A 16 -2.35 10.62 -6.23
CA ALA A 16 -2.37 9.67 -7.34
C ALA A 16 -3.13 10.24 -8.54
N GLU A 17 -4.27 10.90 -8.27
CA GLU A 17 -5.06 11.49 -9.33
C GLU A 17 -4.34 12.65 -10.01
N MET A 18 -3.48 13.34 -9.26
CA MET A 18 -2.66 14.42 -9.81
C MET A 18 -1.41 13.90 -10.52
N GLY A 19 -1.22 12.61 -10.58
CA GLY A 19 -0.06 12.01 -11.22
C GLY A 19 1.19 12.01 -10.38
N GLN A 20 1.11 12.39 -9.10
CA GLN A 20 2.26 12.41 -8.21
C GLN A 20 2.34 11.07 -7.48
N LEU A 21 2.75 10.04 -8.22
CA LEU A 21 2.61 8.66 -7.77
C LEU A 21 3.54 8.32 -6.59
N ASP A 22 4.74 8.88 -6.55
CA ASP A 22 5.65 8.60 -5.43
C ASP A 22 5.16 9.24 -4.14
N LYS A 23 4.60 10.45 -4.21
CA LYS A 23 3.99 11.07 -3.03
C LYS A 23 2.75 10.30 -2.58
N ALA A 24 1.97 9.84 -3.54
CA ALA A 24 0.79 9.03 -3.24
C ALA A 24 1.17 7.77 -2.50
N ALA A 25 2.17 7.03 -3.01
CA ALA A 25 2.60 5.79 -2.39
C ALA A 25 3.12 6.03 -0.97
N GLY A 26 3.95 7.05 -0.79
CA GLY A 26 4.47 7.38 0.54
C GLY A 26 3.38 7.74 1.54
N THR A 27 2.39 8.50 1.09
CA THR A 27 1.27 8.89 1.94
C THR A 27 0.41 7.69 2.32
N LEU A 28 0.18 6.78 1.37
CA LEU A 28 -0.59 5.57 1.65
C LEU A 28 0.15 4.64 2.62
N LEU A 29 1.49 4.58 2.53
CA LEU A 29 2.26 3.83 3.52
C LEU A 29 2.08 4.40 4.92
N LYS A 30 2.05 5.73 5.05
CA LYS A 30 1.79 6.38 6.33
C LYS A 30 0.39 6.07 6.83
N ALA A 31 -0.59 6.05 5.93
CA ALA A 31 -1.96 5.71 6.30
C ALA A 31 -2.02 4.29 6.85
N ALA A 32 -1.36 3.36 6.20
CA ALA A 32 -1.33 1.97 6.64
C ALA A 32 -0.69 1.83 8.01
N ASP A 33 0.42 2.52 8.22
CA ASP A 33 1.14 2.46 9.50
C ASP A 33 0.31 3.03 10.63
N LYS A 34 -0.33 4.16 10.39
CA LYS A 34 -1.16 4.80 11.41
C LYS A 34 -2.40 3.98 11.74
N ALA A 35 -3.02 3.37 10.74
CA ALA A 35 -4.20 2.54 10.95
C ALA A 35 -3.87 1.30 11.76
N ASP A 36 -2.78 0.65 11.38
CA ASP A 36 -2.29 -0.58 12.02
C ASP A 36 -3.45 -1.53 12.32
N SER A 37 -4.23 -1.83 11.31
CA SER A 37 -5.49 -2.53 11.43
C SER A 37 -5.60 -3.61 10.36
N GLN A 38 -6.09 -4.80 10.75
CA GLN A 38 -6.29 -5.89 9.80
C GLN A 38 -7.31 -5.51 8.71
N ALA A 39 -8.19 -4.56 9.00
CA ALA A 39 -9.23 -4.16 8.06
C ALA A 39 -8.76 -3.08 7.08
N LEU A 40 -7.97 -2.11 7.57
CA LEU A 40 -7.65 -0.91 6.78
C LEU A 40 -6.25 -0.93 6.18
N SER A 41 -5.25 -1.34 6.96
CA SER A 41 -3.87 -1.24 6.53
C SER A 41 -3.59 -2.04 5.26
N PRO A 42 -4.13 -3.27 5.08
CA PRO A 42 -3.90 -3.99 3.83
C PRO A 42 -4.39 -3.25 2.60
N ILE A 43 -5.50 -2.53 2.72
CA ILE A 43 -6.04 -1.77 1.58
C ILE A 43 -5.03 -0.72 1.14
N TYR A 44 -4.51 0.05 2.09
CA TYR A 44 -3.54 1.10 1.79
C TYR A 44 -2.22 0.52 1.28
N LEU A 45 -1.79 -0.61 1.84
CA LEU A 45 -0.54 -1.25 1.42
C LEU A 45 -0.62 -1.76 -0.01
N ILE A 46 -1.75 -2.34 -0.39
CA ILE A 46 -1.92 -2.83 -1.75
C ILE A 46 -1.95 -1.65 -2.73
N GLN A 47 -2.65 -0.58 -2.37
CA GLN A 47 -2.67 0.61 -3.21
C GLN A 47 -1.26 1.18 -3.40
N ALA A 48 -0.48 1.27 -2.31
CA ALA A 48 0.88 1.75 -2.39
C ALA A 48 1.73 0.84 -3.27
N GLY A 49 1.58 -0.48 -3.11
CA GLY A 49 2.32 -1.44 -3.92
C GLY A 49 2.04 -1.29 -5.41
N GLN A 50 0.78 -1.09 -5.76
CA GLN A 50 0.40 -0.91 -7.15
C GLN A 50 1.00 0.37 -7.73
N LEU A 51 1.07 1.45 -6.94
CA LEU A 51 1.70 2.68 -7.37
C LEU A 51 3.21 2.50 -7.55
N PHE A 52 3.86 1.78 -6.63
CA PHE A 52 5.28 1.47 -6.80
C PHE A 52 5.54 0.68 -8.06
N GLU A 53 4.67 -0.26 -8.40
CA GLU A 53 4.82 -1.01 -9.66
C GLU A 53 4.74 -0.07 -10.86
N LYS A 54 3.80 0.88 -10.84
CA LYS A 54 3.70 1.87 -11.92
C LYS A 54 4.95 2.73 -12.04
N LEU A 55 5.61 2.98 -10.91
CA LEU A 55 6.84 3.76 -10.88
C LEU A 55 8.07 2.93 -11.24
N GLY A 56 7.90 1.63 -11.46
CA GLY A 56 9.03 0.74 -11.72
C GLY A 56 9.81 0.39 -10.46
N LYS A 57 9.27 0.71 -9.29
CA LYS A 57 9.92 0.43 -8.01
C LYS A 57 9.43 -0.90 -7.47
N ASN A 58 9.83 -1.98 -8.14
CA ASN A 58 9.29 -3.30 -7.83
C ASN A 58 9.71 -3.81 -6.46
N SER A 59 10.92 -3.48 -6.00
CA SER A 59 11.36 -3.84 -4.65
C SER A 59 10.46 -3.24 -3.59
N GLU A 60 10.09 -1.97 -3.76
CA GLU A 60 9.21 -1.30 -2.83
C GLU A 60 7.81 -1.91 -2.85
N ALA A 61 7.34 -2.28 -4.04
CA ALA A 61 6.05 -2.93 -4.18
C ALA A 61 6.04 -4.26 -3.43
N VAL A 62 7.08 -5.07 -3.60
CA VAL A 62 7.18 -6.35 -2.90
C VAL A 62 7.19 -6.15 -1.39
N LYS A 63 7.88 -5.13 -0.89
CA LYS A 63 7.90 -4.84 0.55
C LYS A 63 6.50 -4.53 1.06
N ALA A 64 5.74 -3.70 0.33
CA ALA A 64 4.39 -3.35 0.75
C ALA A 64 3.48 -4.58 0.78
N TYR A 65 3.55 -5.41 -0.27
CA TYR A 65 2.75 -6.63 -0.33
C TYR A 65 3.15 -7.63 0.76
N THR A 66 4.45 -7.73 1.04
CA THR A 66 4.95 -8.64 2.07
C THR A 66 4.43 -8.26 3.44
N LEU A 67 4.28 -6.95 3.71
CA LEU A 67 3.68 -6.52 4.97
C LEU A 67 2.26 -7.02 5.12
N VAL A 68 1.48 -7.05 4.04
CA VAL A 68 0.13 -7.61 4.09
C VAL A 68 0.20 -9.08 4.49
N LYS A 69 1.13 -9.81 3.87
CA LYS A 69 1.25 -11.24 4.12
C LYS A 69 1.70 -11.56 5.55
N GLU A 70 2.66 -10.79 6.07
CA GLU A 70 3.30 -11.11 7.34
C GLU A 70 2.63 -10.43 8.54
N LYS A 71 2.25 -9.17 8.40
CA LYS A 71 1.71 -8.42 9.51
C LYS A 71 0.19 -8.43 9.55
N TYR A 72 -0.45 -8.49 8.39
CA TYR A 72 -1.91 -8.43 8.29
C TYR A 72 -2.47 -9.71 7.69
N PHE A 73 -1.94 -10.85 8.17
CA PHE A 73 -2.26 -12.16 7.60
C PHE A 73 -3.72 -12.59 7.86
N ASN A 74 -4.40 -11.96 8.80
CA ASN A 74 -5.82 -12.24 9.05
C ASN A 74 -6.74 -11.39 8.19
N SER A 75 -6.16 -10.58 7.28
CA SER A 75 -6.96 -9.72 6.43
C SER A 75 -7.51 -10.49 5.24
N TYR A 76 -8.60 -9.96 4.72
CA TYR A 76 -9.20 -10.50 3.51
C TYR A 76 -8.22 -10.43 2.33
N GLN A 77 -7.45 -9.33 2.27
CA GLN A 77 -6.52 -9.09 1.19
C GLN A 77 -5.34 -10.07 1.18
N SER A 78 -5.01 -10.65 2.33
CA SER A 78 -3.87 -11.57 2.39
C SER A 78 -4.13 -12.85 1.60
N MET A 79 -5.38 -13.15 1.30
CA MET A 79 -5.73 -14.36 0.56
C MET A 79 -5.15 -14.38 -0.85
N ASP A 80 -5.02 -13.21 -1.49
CA ASP A 80 -4.50 -13.11 -2.86
C ASP A 80 -3.14 -12.45 -2.94
N ILE A 81 -2.51 -12.18 -1.81
CA ILE A 81 -1.32 -11.34 -1.79
C ILE A 81 -0.13 -11.99 -2.51
N ASP A 82 -0.05 -13.31 -2.54
CA ASP A 82 1.04 -13.99 -3.22
C ASP A 82 1.04 -13.71 -4.72
N LYS A 83 -0.12 -13.54 -5.31
CA LYS A 83 -0.22 -13.18 -6.73
C LYS A 83 0.46 -11.83 -6.99
N TYR A 84 0.20 -10.87 -6.11
CA TYR A 84 0.79 -9.53 -6.24
C TYR A 84 2.31 -9.59 -6.07
N ILE A 85 2.76 -10.37 -5.08
CA ILE A 85 4.19 -10.51 -4.81
C ILE A 85 4.89 -11.14 -6.01
N GLU A 86 4.31 -12.20 -6.55
CA GLU A 86 4.89 -12.88 -7.72
C GLU A 86 4.98 -11.93 -8.91
N ARG A 87 3.90 -11.21 -9.20
CA ARG A 87 3.88 -10.31 -10.34
C ARG A 87 4.96 -9.23 -10.21
N ALA A 88 5.09 -8.64 -9.03
CA ALA A 88 6.08 -7.59 -8.80
C ALA A 88 7.50 -8.14 -8.81
N SER A 89 7.69 -9.39 -8.39
CA SER A 89 9.02 -9.98 -8.26
C SER A 89 9.66 -10.32 -9.60
N ILE A 90 8.87 -10.64 -10.61
CA ILE A 90 9.41 -11.12 -11.88
C ILE A 90 9.72 -10.01 -12.87
N LYS A 91 9.45 -8.77 -12.52
CA LYS A 91 9.71 -7.62 -13.43
C LYS A 91 11.11 -7.08 -13.30
#